data_a53f3940f196c630b66e4fbf0fb11be2
#
_entry.id   a53f3940f196c630b66e4fbf0fb11be2
#
_cell.length_a   1.000
_cell.length_b   1.000
_cell.length_c   1.000
_cell.angle_alpha   90.00
_cell.angle_beta   90.00
_cell.angle_gamma   90.00
#
_symmetry.space_group_name_H-M   'P 1'
#
loop_
_entity.id
_entity.type
_entity.pdbx_description
1 polymer ?
#
loop_
_entity_poly.entity_id
_entity_poly.type
_entity_poly.pdbx_seq_one_letter_code
_entity_poly.pdbx_strand_id
1 'polypeptide(L)'
;KVEKDLEEIERYLKTNPAITHVTTSLGGTPARYNLVRSVADPSLRYGELIIDFKSHKDIDNCMQDLQEYMNRHYPDAFIRLKKYNTMYMEFPIEILVSGPDPGVLKELRNKIQDIMREEPSAMLITDNWDDPVINMDINFNQHNARRAGLGKTDIGLSLLSVTEGIPVGSLYDGSILKNIYLKNIGYNSLEDVTVNSMLPNITAVTEEESIQRMLMDPERKQLLIDRLTSGRPVKEISDSISFEWKDPVAYRYNGQRAVIVQCNNAYGFTAEDTRLALEKKINERIDFPDGYSMKWLGEYKASTDSNKYLFRSLPIAVIFMFAVLVFLFRDFKKPLIIFLCLPLAYIGIVMGIFVSGKPFSFVAVVGALGLIGMMIKNGVQVSQVLK
;
A
#
# COMPACT_ATOMS: atom_id res chain seq x y z
N LYS A 1 -9.72 -17.72 -9.00
CA LYS A 1 -10.86 -17.06 -8.39
C LYS A 1 -10.86 -15.58 -8.80
N VAL A 2 -9.83 -14.81 -8.46
CA VAL A 2 -9.73 -13.35 -8.73
C VAL A 2 -10.02 -13.01 -10.19
N GLU A 3 -9.48 -13.75 -11.16
CA GLU A 3 -9.73 -13.53 -12.58
C GLU A 3 -11.23 -13.62 -12.93
N LYS A 4 -11.91 -14.66 -12.45
CA LYS A 4 -13.35 -14.83 -12.67
C LYS A 4 -14.18 -13.72 -12.03
N ASP A 5 -13.82 -13.36 -10.79
CA ASP A 5 -14.51 -12.30 -10.06
C ASP A 5 -14.33 -10.95 -10.81
N LEU A 6 -13.12 -10.66 -11.32
CA LEU A 6 -12.87 -9.47 -12.13
C LEU A 6 -13.64 -9.46 -13.45
N GLU A 7 -13.74 -10.60 -14.16
CA GLU A 7 -14.54 -10.71 -15.38
C GLU A 7 -16.03 -10.47 -15.12
N GLU A 8 -16.56 -10.97 -13.99
CA GLU A 8 -17.94 -10.75 -13.58
C GLU A 8 -18.19 -9.28 -13.24
N ILE A 9 -17.28 -8.66 -12.48
CA ILE A 9 -17.35 -7.23 -12.14
C ILE A 9 -17.28 -6.38 -13.42
N GLU A 10 -16.34 -6.67 -14.33
CA GLU A 10 -16.22 -5.96 -15.60
C GLU A 10 -17.48 -6.06 -16.43
N ARG A 11 -18.09 -7.24 -16.50
CA ARG A 11 -19.35 -7.48 -17.21
C ARG A 11 -20.49 -6.67 -16.60
N TYR A 12 -20.58 -6.65 -15.28
CA TYR A 12 -21.56 -5.84 -14.56
C TYR A 12 -21.37 -4.34 -14.82
N LEU A 13 -20.12 -3.84 -14.70
CA LEU A 13 -19.82 -2.43 -14.93
C LEU A 13 -20.21 -1.98 -16.35
N LYS A 14 -19.98 -2.82 -17.36
CA LYS A 14 -20.34 -2.53 -18.76
C LYS A 14 -21.84 -2.42 -18.99
N THR A 15 -22.69 -2.89 -18.08
CA THR A 15 -24.14 -2.68 -18.17
C THR A 15 -24.57 -1.25 -17.79
N ASN A 16 -23.72 -0.52 -17.07
CA ASN A 16 -24.04 0.83 -16.63
C ASN A 16 -23.79 1.85 -17.75
N PRO A 17 -24.82 2.56 -18.23
CA PRO A 17 -24.70 3.49 -19.35
C PRO A 17 -23.83 4.73 -19.05
N ALA A 18 -23.54 5.01 -17.77
CA ALA A 18 -22.67 6.09 -17.35
C ALA A 18 -21.16 5.76 -17.52
N ILE A 19 -20.82 4.48 -17.70
CA ILE A 19 -19.44 3.99 -17.86
C ILE A 19 -19.11 3.92 -19.34
N THR A 20 -17.94 4.47 -19.72
CA THR A 20 -17.46 4.49 -21.11
C THR A 20 -16.45 3.39 -21.37
N HIS A 21 -15.47 3.23 -20.47
CA HIS A 21 -14.42 2.21 -20.59
C HIS A 21 -14.13 1.57 -19.24
N VAL A 22 -13.73 0.31 -19.31
CA VAL A 22 -13.22 -0.46 -18.16
C VAL A 22 -11.94 -1.16 -18.60
N THR A 23 -10.87 -0.95 -17.84
CA THR A 23 -9.58 -1.61 -18.06
C THR A 23 -9.28 -2.46 -16.84
N THR A 24 -9.04 -3.75 -17.04
CA THR A 24 -8.78 -4.71 -15.98
C THR A 24 -7.30 -5.08 -15.93
N SER A 25 -6.73 -5.10 -14.73
CA SER A 25 -5.38 -5.58 -14.46
C SER A 25 -5.43 -6.67 -13.39
N LEU A 26 -4.80 -7.81 -13.67
CA LEU A 26 -4.72 -8.96 -12.78
C LEU A 26 -3.29 -9.15 -12.30
N GLY A 27 -3.14 -9.41 -11.00
CA GLY A 27 -1.85 -9.74 -10.40
C GLY A 27 -0.92 -8.56 -10.13
N GLY A 28 -1.31 -7.35 -10.49
CA GLY A 28 -0.50 -6.15 -10.28
C GLY A 28 -1.18 -4.90 -10.80
N THR A 29 -0.60 -3.77 -10.45
CA THR A 29 -1.04 -2.44 -10.89
C THR A 29 -0.67 -2.25 -12.37
N PRO A 30 -1.56 -1.71 -13.23
CA PRO A 30 -1.21 -1.37 -14.60
C PRO A 30 -0.09 -0.31 -14.67
N ALA A 31 0.49 -0.15 -15.85
CA ALA A 31 1.57 0.80 -16.08
C ALA A 31 1.23 2.19 -15.51
N ARG A 32 2.23 2.83 -14.90
CA ARG A 32 2.05 4.11 -14.23
C ARG A 32 1.74 5.21 -15.23
N TYR A 33 0.52 5.70 -15.22
CA TYR A 33 0.08 6.83 -16.05
C TYR A 33 -0.21 8.11 -15.23
N ASN A 34 -0.15 8.02 -13.89
CA ASN A 34 -0.29 9.15 -12.98
C ASN A 34 0.82 9.12 -11.92
N LEU A 35 1.47 10.27 -11.67
CA LEU A 35 2.60 10.40 -10.74
C LEU A 35 2.22 10.12 -9.27
N VAL A 36 0.98 10.42 -8.90
CA VAL A 36 0.48 10.27 -7.52
C VAL A 36 -0.25 8.96 -7.27
N ARG A 37 -0.10 7.99 -8.17
CA ARG A 37 -0.70 6.68 -8.01
C ARG A 37 0.20 5.76 -7.18
N SER A 38 -0.39 5.08 -6.19
CA SER A 38 0.26 3.95 -5.53
C SER A 38 0.40 2.77 -6.49
N VAL A 39 1.50 2.07 -6.39
CA VAL A 39 1.73 0.81 -7.09
C VAL A 39 1.63 -0.28 -6.05
N ALA A 40 0.70 -1.22 -6.25
CA ALA A 40 0.59 -2.39 -5.39
C ALA A 40 1.70 -3.40 -5.71
N ASP A 41 2.14 -4.11 -4.71
CA ASP A 41 3.07 -5.21 -4.89
C ASP A 41 2.40 -6.31 -5.73
N PRO A 42 3.14 -6.95 -6.66
CA PRO A 42 2.60 -8.03 -7.45
C PRO A 42 2.08 -9.17 -6.59
N SER A 43 0.82 -9.56 -6.78
CA SER A 43 0.17 -10.63 -6.04
C SER A 43 -0.93 -11.29 -6.85
N LEU A 44 -0.99 -12.63 -6.83
CA LEU A 44 -2.08 -13.39 -7.47
C LEU A 44 -3.46 -13.14 -6.82
N ARG A 45 -3.48 -12.48 -5.65
CA ARG A 45 -4.71 -12.09 -4.93
C ARG A 45 -5.14 -10.67 -5.27
N TYR A 46 -4.35 -9.93 -6.05
CA TYR A 46 -4.62 -8.54 -6.41
C TYR A 46 -5.26 -8.42 -7.78
N GLY A 47 -6.27 -7.58 -7.87
CA GLY A 47 -6.88 -7.16 -9.12
C GLY A 47 -7.28 -5.69 -9.06
N GLU A 48 -7.21 -4.99 -10.18
CA GLU A 48 -7.55 -3.58 -10.29
C GLU A 48 -8.33 -3.31 -11.57
N LEU A 49 -9.39 -2.51 -11.43
CA LEU A 49 -10.17 -2.01 -12.55
C LEU A 49 -10.08 -0.50 -12.61
N ILE A 50 -9.76 0.03 -13.76
CA ILE A 50 -9.82 1.45 -14.07
C ILE A 50 -11.11 1.68 -14.83
N ILE A 51 -11.95 2.56 -14.31
CA ILE A 51 -13.29 2.81 -14.82
C ILE A 51 -13.40 4.27 -15.25
N ASP A 52 -13.68 4.50 -16.52
CA ASP A 52 -13.93 5.81 -17.09
C ASP A 52 -15.44 6.08 -17.19
N PHE A 53 -15.85 7.20 -16.61
CA PHE A 53 -17.24 7.67 -16.65
C PHE A 53 -17.43 8.80 -17.65
N LYS A 54 -18.65 9.01 -18.12
CA LYS A 54 -19.01 10.10 -19.05
C LYS A 54 -18.83 11.47 -18.42
N SER A 55 -19.11 11.61 -17.12
CA SER A 55 -18.94 12.87 -16.39
C SER A 55 -18.53 12.63 -14.94
N HIS A 56 -17.96 13.67 -14.31
CA HIS A 56 -17.60 13.65 -12.90
C HIS A 56 -18.84 13.47 -11.98
N LYS A 57 -20.00 13.99 -12.40
CA LYS A 57 -21.25 13.85 -11.63
C LYS A 57 -21.73 12.40 -11.61
N ASP A 58 -21.53 11.67 -12.71
CA ASP A 58 -21.90 10.26 -12.79
C ASP A 58 -21.08 9.40 -11.83
N ILE A 59 -19.80 9.77 -11.62
CA ILE A 59 -18.96 9.11 -10.62
C ILE A 59 -19.59 9.28 -9.22
N ASP A 60 -19.90 10.53 -8.84
CA ASP A 60 -20.46 10.82 -7.52
C ASP A 60 -21.77 10.11 -7.26
N ASN A 61 -22.63 10.03 -8.26
CA ASN A 61 -23.93 9.35 -8.18
C ASN A 61 -23.83 7.83 -8.11
N CYS A 62 -22.83 7.22 -8.76
CA CYS A 62 -22.72 5.76 -8.85
C CYS A 62 -21.84 5.13 -7.76
N MET A 63 -20.94 5.91 -7.13
CA MET A 63 -19.91 5.32 -6.25
C MET A 63 -20.52 4.56 -5.06
N GLN A 64 -21.53 5.10 -4.41
CA GLN A 64 -22.13 4.47 -3.25
C GLN A 64 -22.78 3.15 -3.63
N ASP A 65 -23.64 3.17 -4.66
CA ASP A 65 -24.35 1.99 -5.12
C ASP A 65 -23.40 0.89 -5.60
N LEU A 66 -22.33 1.28 -6.30
CA LEU A 66 -21.28 0.35 -6.74
C LEU A 66 -20.54 -0.26 -5.54
N GLN A 67 -20.19 0.53 -4.53
CA GLN A 67 -19.51 0.02 -3.33
C GLN A 67 -20.42 -0.96 -2.57
N GLU A 68 -21.71 -0.63 -2.40
CA GLU A 68 -22.68 -1.51 -1.74
C GLU A 68 -22.89 -2.81 -2.53
N TYR A 69 -22.97 -2.72 -3.87
CA TYR A 69 -23.06 -3.89 -4.73
C TYR A 69 -21.85 -4.80 -4.56
N MET A 70 -20.63 -4.24 -4.62
CA MET A 70 -19.39 -5.00 -4.48
C MET A 70 -19.29 -5.68 -3.11
N ASN A 71 -19.57 -4.97 -2.03
CA ASN A 71 -19.53 -5.52 -0.66
C ASN A 71 -20.54 -6.66 -0.47
N ARG A 72 -21.69 -6.60 -1.14
CA ARG A 72 -22.74 -7.63 -1.03
C ARG A 72 -22.42 -8.89 -1.84
N HIS A 73 -21.85 -8.74 -3.04
CA HIS A 73 -21.62 -9.86 -3.95
C HIS A 73 -20.25 -10.53 -3.75
N TYR A 74 -19.28 -9.80 -3.21
CA TYR A 74 -17.91 -10.28 -2.98
C TYR A 74 -17.48 -10.08 -1.52
N PRO A 75 -18.15 -10.75 -0.55
CA PRO A 75 -17.90 -10.53 0.88
C PRO A 75 -16.51 -11.01 1.34
N ASP A 76 -15.87 -11.87 0.57
CA ASP A 76 -14.53 -12.41 0.81
C ASP A 76 -13.41 -11.62 0.10
N ALA A 77 -13.75 -10.48 -0.50
CA ALA A 77 -12.80 -9.57 -1.12
C ALA A 77 -12.86 -8.17 -0.48
N PHE A 78 -11.70 -7.60 -0.21
CA PHE A 78 -11.60 -6.21 0.19
C PHE A 78 -11.61 -5.33 -1.07
N ILE A 79 -12.78 -4.81 -1.45
CA ILE A 79 -12.95 -3.99 -2.64
C ILE A 79 -13.10 -2.53 -2.25
N ARG A 80 -12.25 -1.67 -2.82
CA ARG A 80 -12.24 -0.25 -2.56
C ARG A 80 -12.38 0.55 -3.84
N LEU A 81 -13.41 1.38 -3.91
CA LEU A 81 -13.56 2.37 -4.95
C LEU A 81 -12.80 3.64 -4.58
N LYS A 82 -11.93 4.10 -5.46
CA LYS A 82 -11.09 5.28 -5.23
C LYS A 82 -11.14 6.22 -6.42
N LYS A 83 -11.41 7.49 -6.17
CA LYS A 83 -11.22 8.54 -7.18
C LYS A 83 -9.73 8.89 -7.29
N TYR A 84 -9.32 9.32 -8.47
CA TYR A 84 -7.99 9.92 -8.60
C TYR A 84 -7.88 11.18 -7.75
N ASN A 85 -6.80 11.25 -6.99
CA ASN A 85 -6.46 12.39 -6.16
C ASN A 85 -5.16 13.02 -6.64
N THR A 86 -4.96 14.31 -6.38
CA THR A 86 -3.73 15.05 -6.66
C THR A 86 -2.64 14.79 -5.62
N MET A 87 -2.99 14.21 -4.47
CA MET A 87 -2.06 13.86 -3.40
C MET A 87 -1.91 12.35 -3.30
N TYR A 88 -0.66 11.90 -3.13
CA TYR A 88 -0.38 10.49 -2.86
C TYR A 88 -0.82 10.16 -1.44
N MET A 89 -1.82 9.32 -1.32
CA MET A 89 -2.22 8.69 -0.07
C MET A 89 -2.90 7.36 -0.37
N GLU A 90 -2.65 6.39 0.43
CA GLU A 90 -3.32 5.11 0.29
C GLU A 90 -4.71 5.19 0.89
N PHE A 91 -4.81 5.56 2.14
CA PHE A 91 -6.07 5.87 2.81
C PHE A 91 -6.12 7.33 3.25
N PRO A 92 -7.29 7.99 3.19
CA PRO A 92 -7.44 9.36 3.64
C PRO A 92 -7.24 9.48 5.16
N ILE A 93 -7.62 8.45 5.91
CA ILE A 93 -7.50 8.39 7.37
C ILE A 93 -6.61 7.23 7.75
N GLU A 94 -5.49 7.55 8.38
CA GLU A 94 -4.50 6.57 8.84
C GLU A 94 -4.04 6.93 10.25
N ILE A 95 -4.02 5.95 11.13
CA ILE A 95 -3.57 6.07 12.52
C ILE A 95 -2.38 5.13 12.71
N LEU A 96 -1.20 5.70 12.89
CA LEU A 96 0.00 4.98 13.27
C LEU A 96 0.03 4.80 14.78
N VAL A 97 0.12 3.56 15.23
CA VAL A 97 0.40 3.22 16.63
C VAL A 97 1.74 2.51 16.68
N SER A 98 2.66 2.99 17.52
CA SER A 98 3.98 2.40 17.68
C SER A 98 4.29 2.08 19.14
N GLY A 99 5.04 1.00 19.37
CA GLY A 99 5.41 0.54 20.70
C GLY A 99 6.26 -0.73 20.69
N PRO A 100 6.76 -1.16 21.85
CA PRO A 100 7.69 -2.29 21.93
C PRO A 100 7.06 -3.67 21.75
N ASP A 101 5.86 -3.89 22.29
CA ASP A 101 5.21 -5.20 22.34
C ASP A 101 4.14 -5.34 21.24
N PRO A 102 4.23 -6.36 20.35
CA PRO A 102 3.25 -6.58 19.31
C PRO A 102 1.87 -7.02 19.84
N GLY A 103 1.80 -7.65 21.02
CA GLY A 103 0.52 -8.06 21.62
C GLY A 103 -0.31 -6.85 22.02
N VAL A 104 0.30 -5.89 22.72
CA VAL A 104 -0.33 -4.62 23.10
C VAL A 104 -0.71 -3.80 21.87
N LEU A 105 0.15 -3.79 20.82
CA LEU A 105 -0.18 -3.12 19.57
C LEU A 105 -1.44 -3.73 18.91
N LYS A 106 -1.61 -5.06 18.97
CA LYS A 106 -2.83 -5.73 18.47
C LYS A 106 -4.07 -5.32 19.27
N GLU A 107 -3.96 -5.24 20.59
CA GLU A 107 -5.07 -4.79 21.43
C GLU A 107 -5.46 -3.34 21.12
N LEU A 108 -4.49 -2.44 21.00
CA LEU A 108 -4.73 -1.04 20.65
C LEU A 108 -5.33 -0.92 19.24
N ARG A 109 -4.80 -1.67 18.26
CA ARG A 109 -5.35 -1.76 16.91
C ARG A 109 -6.83 -2.15 16.94
N ASN A 110 -7.15 -3.24 17.64
CA ASN A 110 -8.53 -3.73 17.72
C ASN A 110 -9.46 -2.69 18.35
N LYS A 111 -9.07 -2.05 19.46
CA LYS A 111 -9.85 -0.97 20.08
C LYS A 111 -10.08 0.19 19.12
N ILE A 112 -9.08 0.59 18.37
CA ILE A 112 -9.20 1.66 17.37
C ILE A 112 -10.14 1.23 16.24
N GLN A 113 -10.00 0.02 15.72
CA GLN A 113 -10.89 -0.52 14.68
C GLN A 113 -12.35 -0.59 15.18
N ASP A 114 -12.57 -0.97 16.43
CA ASP A 114 -13.92 -1.02 17.01
C ASP A 114 -14.54 0.39 17.09
N ILE A 115 -13.76 1.39 17.52
CA ILE A 115 -14.20 2.79 17.51
C ILE A 115 -14.51 3.25 16.09
N MET A 116 -13.68 2.87 15.09
CA MET A 116 -13.93 3.19 13.69
C MET A 116 -15.21 2.54 13.17
N ARG A 117 -15.52 1.29 13.56
CA ARG A 117 -16.75 0.58 13.17
C ARG A 117 -18.01 1.23 13.76
N GLU A 118 -17.90 1.83 14.95
CA GLU A 118 -18.98 2.57 15.60
C GLU A 118 -19.19 3.98 15.02
N GLU A 119 -18.27 4.45 14.18
CA GLU A 119 -18.33 5.80 13.58
C GLU A 119 -19.01 5.75 12.22
N PRO A 120 -20.22 6.32 12.06
CA PRO A 120 -20.94 6.28 10.79
C PRO A 120 -20.23 6.96 9.62
N SER A 121 -19.32 7.89 9.93
CA SER A 121 -18.52 8.59 8.92
C SER A 121 -17.29 7.78 8.43
N ALA A 122 -16.97 6.64 9.05
CA ALA A 122 -15.87 5.76 8.68
C ALA A 122 -16.35 4.52 7.92
N MET A 123 -15.62 4.12 6.88
CA MET A 123 -15.90 2.93 6.09
C MET A 123 -14.60 2.25 5.62
N LEU A 124 -14.69 0.98 5.18
CA LEU A 124 -13.55 0.21 4.66
C LEU A 124 -12.36 0.19 5.62
N ILE A 125 -12.63 -0.24 6.85
CA ILE A 125 -11.67 -0.28 7.94
C ILE A 125 -10.73 -1.47 7.76
N THR A 126 -9.43 -1.21 7.80
CA THR A 126 -8.37 -2.21 7.66
C THR A 126 -7.12 -1.81 8.44
N ASP A 127 -6.09 -2.61 8.37
CA ASP A 127 -4.76 -2.28 8.88
C ASP A 127 -3.66 -2.85 7.95
N ASN A 128 -2.41 -2.50 8.22
CA ASN A 128 -1.26 -2.90 7.39
C ASN A 128 -0.53 -4.16 7.88
N TRP A 129 -1.09 -4.88 8.84
CA TRP A 129 -0.48 -6.12 9.33
C TRP A 129 -1.03 -7.37 8.64
N ASP A 130 -2.10 -7.24 7.88
CA ASP A 130 -2.86 -8.34 7.29
C ASP A 130 -3.38 -9.36 8.32
N ASP A 131 -4.17 -10.30 7.86
CA ASP A 131 -4.66 -11.38 8.70
C ASP A 131 -3.55 -12.39 9.00
N PRO A 132 -3.51 -12.96 10.24
CA PRO A 132 -2.55 -14.00 10.57
C PRO A 132 -2.64 -15.17 9.61
N VAL A 133 -1.48 -15.71 9.24
CA VAL A 133 -1.37 -16.89 8.38
C VAL A 133 -0.91 -18.09 9.19
N ILE A 134 -1.37 -19.28 8.79
CA ILE A 134 -0.88 -20.52 9.37
C ILE A 134 0.57 -20.72 8.92
N ASN A 135 1.48 -20.75 9.89
CA ASN A 135 2.88 -21.04 9.68
C ASN A 135 3.21 -22.42 10.24
N MET A 136 3.88 -23.23 9.43
CA MET A 136 4.43 -24.51 9.88
C MET A 136 5.81 -24.25 10.47
N ASP A 137 5.94 -24.43 11.77
CA ASP A 137 7.20 -24.28 12.50
C ASP A 137 7.84 -25.65 12.70
N ILE A 138 9.03 -25.83 12.12
CA ILE A 138 9.78 -27.08 12.19
C ILE A 138 10.99 -26.86 13.08
N ASN A 139 10.96 -27.49 14.24
CA ASN A 139 12.14 -27.50 15.10
C ASN A 139 13.17 -28.51 14.56
N PHE A 140 14.15 -27.94 13.85
CA PHE A 140 15.13 -28.69 13.11
C PHE A 140 16.15 -29.38 14.02
N ASN A 141 16.24 -30.73 13.94
CA ASN A 141 17.27 -31.51 14.63
C ASN A 141 18.56 -31.50 13.82
N GLN A 142 19.47 -30.58 14.19
CA GLN A 142 20.73 -30.42 13.49
C GLN A 142 21.63 -31.67 13.50
N HIS A 143 21.56 -32.47 14.57
CA HIS A 143 22.36 -33.69 14.70
C HIS A 143 21.91 -34.78 13.70
N ASN A 144 20.60 -35.05 13.69
CA ASN A 144 20.02 -36.05 12.78
C ASN A 144 20.18 -35.63 11.31
N ALA A 145 19.94 -34.36 11.02
CA ALA A 145 20.08 -33.84 9.66
C ALA A 145 21.54 -33.92 9.15
N ARG A 146 22.52 -33.54 9.97
CA ARG A 146 23.95 -33.64 9.60
C ARG A 146 24.37 -35.07 9.35
N ARG A 147 23.88 -36.04 10.14
CA ARG A 147 24.14 -37.47 9.89
C ARG A 147 23.56 -37.93 8.54
N ALA A 148 22.44 -37.35 8.11
CA ALA A 148 21.81 -37.60 6.81
C ALA A 148 22.42 -36.75 5.67
N GLY A 149 23.34 -35.84 5.96
CA GLY A 149 23.91 -34.91 4.98
C GLY A 149 22.94 -33.80 4.52
N LEU A 150 21.90 -33.50 5.33
CA LEU A 150 20.85 -32.56 5.01
C LEU A 150 20.98 -31.24 5.78
N GLY A 151 20.60 -30.14 5.16
CA GLY A 151 20.55 -28.81 5.74
C GLY A 151 19.13 -28.23 5.80
N LYS A 152 18.97 -27.08 6.46
CA LYS A 152 17.69 -26.35 6.51
C LYS A 152 17.15 -25.99 5.12
N THR A 153 18.06 -25.70 4.18
CA THR A 153 17.71 -25.36 2.80
C THR A 153 17.06 -26.54 2.09
N ASP A 154 17.57 -27.77 2.32
CA ASP A 154 17.01 -28.96 1.69
C ASP A 154 15.58 -29.23 2.15
N ILE A 155 15.31 -29.01 3.45
CA ILE A 155 13.93 -29.08 4.00
C ILE A 155 13.04 -28.02 3.34
N GLY A 156 13.49 -26.77 3.30
CA GLY A 156 12.73 -25.67 2.71
C GLY A 156 12.38 -25.94 1.25
N LEU A 157 13.36 -26.37 0.44
CA LEU A 157 13.14 -26.69 -0.97
C LEU A 157 12.22 -27.90 -1.17
N SER A 158 12.37 -28.93 -0.34
CA SER A 158 11.52 -30.12 -0.42
C SER A 158 10.07 -29.79 -0.07
N LEU A 159 9.83 -29.00 0.96
CA LEU A 159 8.48 -28.51 1.32
C LEU A 159 7.91 -27.60 0.25
N LEU A 160 8.72 -26.67 -0.28
CA LEU A 160 8.32 -25.79 -1.38
C LEU A 160 7.87 -26.60 -2.60
N SER A 161 8.60 -27.69 -2.91
CA SER A 161 8.26 -28.55 -4.04
C SER A 161 6.89 -29.22 -3.92
N VAL A 162 6.43 -29.47 -2.69
CA VAL A 162 5.12 -30.09 -2.42
C VAL A 162 4.00 -29.05 -2.33
N THR A 163 4.27 -27.89 -1.76
CA THR A 163 3.27 -26.84 -1.54
C THR A 163 3.04 -25.98 -2.79
N GLU A 164 3.99 -25.14 -3.13
CA GLU A 164 3.87 -24.17 -4.23
C GLU A 164 4.50 -24.68 -5.54
N GLY A 165 5.51 -25.53 -5.44
CA GLY A 165 6.36 -25.97 -6.54
C GLY A 165 7.62 -25.12 -6.68
N ILE A 166 8.63 -25.71 -7.29
CA ILE A 166 9.91 -25.06 -7.59
C ILE A 166 9.85 -24.46 -8.99
N PRO A 167 10.12 -23.17 -9.19
CA PRO A 167 10.17 -22.57 -10.52
C PRO A 167 11.37 -23.15 -11.28
N VAL A 168 11.11 -23.83 -12.41
CA VAL A 168 12.14 -24.49 -13.23
C VAL A 168 12.33 -23.81 -14.59
N GLY A 169 11.46 -22.89 -14.95
CA GLY A 169 11.56 -22.17 -16.22
C GLY A 169 10.34 -21.31 -16.48
N SER A 170 10.29 -20.73 -17.67
CA SER A 170 9.16 -19.94 -18.13
C SER A 170 8.92 -20.14 -19.62
N LEU A 171 7.66 -20.04 -20.03
CA LEU A 171 7.23 -20.17 -21.42
C LEU A 171 6.46 -18.90 -21.82
N TYR A 172 6.75 -18.37 -23.00
CA TYR A 172 5.95 -17.33 -23.62
C TYR A 172 4.75 -17.96 -24.36
N ASP A 173 3.55 -17.63 -23.93
CA ASP A 173 2.30 -17.95 -24.63
C ASP A 173 1.74 -16.65 -25.23
N GLY A 174 2.11 -16.37 -26.47
CA GLY A 174 1.90 -15.10 -27.11
C GLY A 174 2.70 -13.97 -26.40
N SER A 175 2.01 -12.99 -25.82
CA SER A 175 2.61 -11.89 -25.05
C SER A 175 2.70 -12.16 -23.54
N ILE A 176 2.19 -13.30 -23.08
CA ILE A 176 2.10 -13.66 -21.65
C ILE A 176 3.25 -14.59 -21.29
N LEU A 177 4.03 -14.21 -20.26
CA LEU A 177 5.06 -15.07 -19.67
C LEU A 177 4.40 -15.98 -18.63
N LYS A 178 4.40 -17.30 -18.86
CA LYS A 178 3.91 -18.31 -17.93
C LYS A 178 5.09 -19.02 -17.26
N ASN A 179 5.14 -18.99 -15.94
CA ASN A 179 6.15 -19.70 -15.19
C ASN A 179 5.81 -21.20 -15.11
N ILE A 180 6.82 -22.04 -15.26
CA ILE A 180 6.70 -23.50 -15.15
C ILE A 180 7.18 -23.89 -13.75
N TYR A 181 6.32 -24.56 -12.99
CA TYR A 181 6.62 -25.03 -11.65
C TYR A 181 6.70 -26.56 -11.63
N LEU A 182 7.78 -27.07 -11.07
CA LEU A 182 7.93 -28.50 -10.76
C LEU A 182 7.31 -28.75 -9.39
N LYS A 183 6.23 -29.53 -9.35
CA LYS A 183 5.53 -29.87 -8.11
C LYS A 183 5.61 -31.36 -7.83
N ASN A 184 6.02 -31.70 -6.61
CA ASN A 184 6.03 -33.09 -6.15
C ASN A 184 4.65 -33.41 -5.55
N ILE A 185 4.02 -34.48 -6.02
CA ILE A 185 2.69 -34.93 -5.62
C ILE A 185 2.78 -36.33 -5.03
N GLY A 186 1.83 -36.71 -4.18
CA GLY A 186 1.73 -38.05 -3.63
C GLY A 186 2.02 -38.18 -2.14
N TYR A 187 2.13 -37.06 -1.44
CA TYR A 187 2.21 -37.06 0.03
C TYR A 187 0.83 -36.81 0.66
N ASN A 188 0.50 -37.62 1.67
CA ASN A 188 -0.74 -37.44 2.43
C ASN A 188 -0.60 -36.40 3.56
N SER A 189 0.62 -36.18 4.03
CA SER A 189 0.95 -35.27 5.13
C SER A 189 2.28 -34.56 4.84
N LEU A 190 2.43 -33.31 5.31
CA LEU A 190 3.68 -32.57 5.21
C LEU A 190 4.80 -33.18 6.06
N GLU A 191 4.47 -33.94 7.11
CA GLU A 191 5.42 -34.64 7.96
C GLU A 191 6.12 -35.80 7.25
N ASP A 192 5.43 -36.41 6.29
CA ASP A 192 5.92 -37.54 5.50
C ASP A 192 6.69 -37.11 4.25
N VAL A 193 6.78 -35.81 3.97
CA VAL A 193 7.54 -35.28 2.85
C VAL A 193 8.99 -35.74 2.94
N THR A 194 9.46 -36.42 1.90
CA THR A 194 10.82 -36.88 1.82
C THR A 194 11.74 -35.71 1.47
N VAL A 195 12.67 -35.42 2.37
CA VAL A 195 13.71 -34.42 2.16
C VAL A 195 14.87 -35.06 1.48
N ASN A 196 15.16 -34.63 0.28
CA ASN A 196 16.34 -35.05 -0.49
C ASN A 196 17.34 -33.90 -0.47
N SER A 197 18.62 -34.22 -0.43
CA SER A 197 19.66 -33.23 -0.73
C SER A 197 19.54 -32.84 -2.19
N MET A 198 18.91 -31.71 -2.46
CA MET A 198 18.71 -31.20 -3.83
C MET A 198 19.99 -30.66 -4.46
N LEU A 199 20.97 -30.36 -3.64
CA LEU A 199 22.30 -29.94 -4.06
C LEU A 199 23.30 -30.81 -3.33
N PRO A 200 23.73 -31.96 -3.90
CA PRO A 200 25.01 -32.50 -3.49
C PRO A 200 26.00 -31.34 -3.61
N ASN A 201 26.86 -31.11 -2.63
CA ASN A 201 27.85 -30.04 -2.58
C ASN A 201 28.50 -29.71 -3.94
N ILE A 202 27.71 -29.32 -4.93
CA ILE A 202 28.11 -28.85 -6.26
C ILE A 202 28.98 -27.62 -6.12
N THR A 203 28.83 -26.87 -5.04
CA THR A 203 29.74 -25.77 -4.70
C THR A 203 31.18 -26.16 -4.46
N ALA A 204 31.45 -27.47 -4.23
CA ALA A 204 32.82 -27.99 -4.14
C ALA A 204 33.36 -28.48 -5.50
N VAL A 205 32.53 -28.52 -6.55
CA VAL A 205 32.88 -28.97 -7.88
C VAL A 205 32.72 -27.79 -8.84
N THR A 206 33.67 -26.86 -8.75
CA THR A 206 33.67 -25.63 -9.55
C THR A 206 34.21 -25.80 -10.99
N GLU A 207 34.62 -26.99 -11.38
CA GLU A 207 35.16 -27.24 -12.72
C GLU A 207 34.28 -28.20 -13.50
N GLU A 208 33.86 -27.80 -14.68
CA GLU A 208 33.05 -28.57 -15.63
C GLU A 208 33.65 -29.95 -15.94
N GLU A 209 34.99 -30.04 -15.98
CA GLU A 209 35.73 -31.32 -16.10
C GLU A 209 35.52 -32.28 -14.93
N SER A 210 35.29 -31.76 -13.73
CA SER A 210 35.09 -32.58 -12.53
C SER A 210 33.71 -33.24 -12.52
N ILE A 211 32.67 -32.58 -13.06
CA ILE A 211 31.32 -33.13 -13.21
C ILE A 211 31.33 -34.24 -14.27
N GLN A 212 32.01 -34.05 -15.40
CA GLN A 212 32.16 -35.08 -16.43
C GLN A 212 32.90 -36.32 -15.92
N ARG A 213 33.99 -36.12 -15.16
CA ARG A 213 34.73 -37.25 -14.54
C ARG A 213 33.89 -38.00 -13.50
N MET A 214 33.06 -37.28 -12.70
CA MET A 214 32.14 -37.93 -11.76
C MET A 214 31.03 -38.71 -12.44
N LEU A 215 30.52 -38.24 -13.58
CA LEU A 215 29.51 -38.95 -14.36
C LEU A 215 30.06 -40.15 -15.15
N MET A 216 31.37 -40.17 -15.42
CA MET A 216 32.06 -41.24 -16.14
C MET A 216 32.52 -42.38 -15.22
N ASP A 217 32.58 -42.15 -13.89
CA ASP A 217 32.97 -43.20 -12.92
C ASP A 217 31.70 -43.90 -12.40
N PRO A 218 31.51 -45.22 -12.70
CA PRO A 218 30.31 -45.95 -12.34
C PRO A 218 30.04 -46.01 -10.82
N GLU A 219 31.08 -46.10 -10.00
CA GLU A 219 30.93 -46.18 -8.54
C GLU A 219 30.51 -44.81 -7.95
N ARG A 220 31.10 -43.74 -8.47
CA ARG A 220 30.74 -42.35 -8.03
C ARG A 220 29.37 -41.97 -8.55
N LYS A 221 28.99 -42.40 -9.74
CA LYS A 221 27.65 -42.22 -10.29
C LYS A 221 26.60 -42.90 -9.43
N GLN A 222 26.85 -44.14 -8.99
CA GLN A 222 25.93 -44.87 -8.12
C GLN A 222 25.81 -44.21 -6.75
N LEU A 223 26.93 -43.80 -6.15
CA LEU A 223 26.94 -43.03 -4.91
C LEU A 223 26.14 -41.70 -5.01
N LEU A 224 26.18 -41.04 -6.16
CA LEU A 224 25.43 -39.82 -6.42
C LEU A 224 23.93 -40.13 -6.55
N ILE A 225 23.60 -41.22 -7.26
CA ILE A 225 22.20 -41.68 -7.39
C ILE A 225 21.65 -42.09 -6.02
N ASP A 226 22.41 -42.86 -5.24
CA ASP A 226 21.99 -43.29 -3.91
C ASP A 226 21.81 -42.12 -2.95
N ARG A 227 22.63 -41.04 -3.02
CA ARG A 227 22.44 -39.80 -2.28
C ARG A 227 21.22 -39.03 -2.75
N LEU A 228 20.97 -38.99 -4.05
CA LEU A 228 19.81 -38.29 -4.62
C LEU A 228 18.49 -39.02 -4.34
N THR A 229 18.54 -40.35 -4.12
CA THR A 229 17.37 -41.18 -3.87
C THR A 229 17.16 -41.52 -2.40
N SER A 230 18.18 -41.35 -1.53
CA SER A 230 18.08 -41.60 -0.08
C SER A 230 17.52 -40.38 0.66
N GLY A 231 16.24 -40.09 0.44
CA GLY A 231 15.56 -39.10 1.20
C GLY A 231 15.20 -39.53 2.61
N ARG A 232 15.03 -38.57 3.52
CA ARG A 232 14.54 -38.79 4.88
C ARG A 232 13.24 -38.02 5.09
N PRO A 233 12.21 -38.64 5.69
CA PRO A 233 10.99 -37.88 6.06
C PRO A 233 11.32 -36.72 6.98
N VAL A 234 10.59 -35.59 6.82
CA VAL A 234 10.77 -34.39 7.67
C VAL A 234 10.71 -34.75 9.14
N LYS A 235 9.84 -35.69 9.54
CA LYS A 235 9.69 -36.14 10.93
C LYS A 235 10.93 -36.80 11.53
N GLU A 236 11.83 -37.37 10.72
CA GLU A 236 13.08 -37.97 11.21
C GLU A 236 14.19 -36.96 11.48
N ILE A 237 14.10 -35.79 10.84
CA ILE A 237 15.09 -34.70 10.93
C ILE A 237 14.59 -33.49 11.69
N SER A 238 13.41 -33.60 12.31
CA SER A 238 12.82 -32.60 13.19
C SER A 238 12.52 -33.18 14.56
N ASP A 239 12.65 -32.35 15.62
CA ASP A 239 12.27 -32.70 16.98
C ASP A 239 10.77 -32.53 17.20
N SER A 240 10.17 -31.52 16.55
CA SER A 240 8.74 -31.25 16.59
C SER A 240 8.31 -30.45 15.35
N ILE A 241 7.06 -30.63 14.98
CA ILE A 241 6.38 -29.89 13.93
C ILE A 241 5.12 -29.31 14.56
N SER A 242 4.97 -27.99 14.52
CA SER A 242 3.80 -27.28 15.04
C SER A 242 3.23 -26.32 13.99
N PHE A 243 1.93 -26.09 14.07
CA PHE A 243 1.25 -25.09 13.26
C PHE A 243 0.83 -23.95 14.17
N GLU A 244 1.29 -22.75 13.85
CA GLU A 244 1.03 -21.55 14.62
C GLU A 244 0.51 -20.45 13.71
N TRP A 245 -0.43 -19.65 14.24
CA TRP A 245 -0.84 -18.43 13.58
C TRP A 245 0.23 -17.36 13.79
N LYS A 246 0.84 -16.88 12.69
CA LYS A 246 1.85 -15.82 12.74
C LYS A 246 1.44 -14.66 11.85
N ASP A 247 1.82 -13.47 12.28
CA ASP A 247 1.63 -12.28 11.45
C ASP A 247 2.53 -12.36 10.22
N PRO A 248 2.01 -12.19 9.01
CA PRO A 248 2.80 -12.30 7.78
C PRO A 248 3.79 -11.15 7.63
N VAL A 249 3.48 -9.99 8.22
CA VAL A 249 4.27 -8.76 8.09
C VAL A 249 4.66 -8.21 9.45
N ALA A 250 5.91 -7.78 9.59
CA ALA A 250 6.43 -7.07 10.76
C ALA A 250 6.76 -5.63 10.36
N TYR A 251 5.79 -4.73 10.47
CA TYR A 251 6.00 -3.33 10.15
C TYR A 251 6.73 -2.58 11.27
N ARG A 252 7.65 -1.69 10.88
CA ARG A 252 8.40 -0.83 11.81
C ARG A 252 8.39 0.61 11.32
N TYR A 253 8.22 1.53 12.26
CA TYR A 253 8.32 2.96 12.03
C TYR A 253 9.41 3.53 12.93
N ASN A 254 10.43 4.19 12.35
CA ASN A 254 11.59 4.70 13.07
C ASN A 254 12.26 3.66 14.00
N GLY A 255 12.35 2.40 13.54
CA GLY A 255 12.99 1.31 14.30
C GLY A 255 12.10 0.61 15.33
N GLN A 256 10.99 1.21 15.74
CA GLN A 256 10.01 0.61 16.66
C GLN A 256 8.96 -0.18 15.88
N ARG A 257 8.40 -1.23 16.48
CA ARG A 257 7.24 -1.92 15.93
C ARG A 257 6.06 -0.96 15.84
N ALA A 258 5.30 -1.07 14.77
CA ALA A 258 4.19 -0.18 14.54
C ALA A 258 3.10 -0.87 13.72
N VAL A 259 1.86 -0.45 13.93
CA VAL A 259 0.70 -0.81 13.12
C VAL A 259 0.03 0.47 12.61
N ILE A 260 -0.46 0.44 11.38
CA ILE A 260 -1.26 1.53 10.82
C ILE A 260 -2.68 1.03 10.66
N VAL A 261 -3.61 1.63 11.40
CA VAL A 261 -5.05 1.40 11.24
C VAL A 261 -5.59 2.42 10.25
N GLN A 262 -6.35 1.96 9.28
CA GLN A 262 -6.72 2.73 8.10
C GLN A 262 -8.22 2.65 7.85
N CYS A 263 -8.81 3.75 7.38
CA CYS A 263 -10.18 3.74 6.88
C CYS A 263 -10.40 4.83 5.83
N ASN A 264 -11.46 4.66 5.05
CA ASN A 264 -12.00 5.72 4.21
C ASN A 264 -13.07 6.50 4.99
N ASN A 265 -13.26 7.76 4.61
CA ASN A 265 -14.46 8.50 5.00
C ASN A 265 -15.67 7.98 4.20
N ALA A 266 -16.83 7.92 4.86
CA ALA A 266 -18.10 7.58 4.20
C ALA A 266 -18.51 8.70 3.21
N TYR A 267 -19.36 8.32 2.26
CA TYR A 267 -19.87 9.28 1.25
C TYR A 267 -20.63 10.42 1.94
N GLY A 268 -20.33 11.65 1.53
CA GLY A 268 -20.90 12.86 2.11
C GLY A 268 -20.13 13.47 3.29
N PHE A 269 -19.11 12.77 3.80
CA PHE A 269 -18.22 13.29 4.85
C PHE A 269 -16.83 13.60 4.27
N THR A 270 -16.14 14.58 4.87
CA THR A 270 -14.74 14.82 4.55
C THR A 270 -13.83 13.94 5.41
N ALA A 271 -12.60 13.71 4.97
CA ALA A 271 -11.62 12.98 5.76
C ALA A 271 -11.34 13.68 7.11
N GLU A 272 -11.37 15.02 7.13
CA GLU A 272 -11.15 15.80 8.34
C GLU A 272 -12.33 15.70 9.33
N ASP A 273 -13.58 15.70 8.85
CA ASP A 273 -14.75 15.50 9.73
C ASP A 273 -14.68 14.14 10.42
N THR A 274 -14.39 13.10 9.66
CA THR A 274 -14.24 11.74 10.19
C THR A 274 -13.06 11.65 11.16
N ARG A 275 -11.92 12.26 10.82
CA ARG A 275 -10.74 12.30 11.70
C ARG A 275 -11.05 12.94 13.05
N LEU A 276 -11.72 14.11 13.03
CA LEU A 276 -12.09 14.84 14.26
C LEU A 276 -13.07 14.04 15.13
N ALA A 277 -14.05 13.36 14.51
CA ALA A 277 -14.98 12.50 15.22
C ALA A 277 -14.25 11.30 15.87
N LEU A 278 -13.34 10.67 15.14
CA LEU A 278 -12.51 9.58 15.65
C LEU A 278 -11.54 10.03 16.74
N GLU A 279 -10.87 11.18 16.56
CA GLU A 279 -9.92 11.73 17.53
C GLU A 279 -10.57 11.94 18.90
N LYS A 280 -11.77 12.50 18.91
CA LYS A 280 -12.54 12.69 20.15
C LYS A 280 -12.82 11.36 20.85
N LYS A 281 -13.36 10.36 20.11
CA LYS A 281 -13.72 9.05 20.68
C LYS A 281 -12.48 8.28 21.14
N ILE A 282 -11.39 8.34 20.40
CA ILE A 282 -10.13 7.65 20.74
C ILE A 282 -9.53 8.25 22.00
N ASN A 283 -9.45 9.58 22.11
CA ASN A 283 -8.94 10.25 23.31
C ASN A 283 -9.80 10.03 24.55
N GLU A 284 -11.11 9.82 24.39
CA GLU A 284 -12.03 9.52 25.51
C GLU A 284 -11.97 8.05 25.97
N ARG A 285 -11.61 7.11 25.09
CA ARG A 285 -11.77 5.66 25.36
C ARG A 285 -10.46 4.88 25.43
N ILE A 286 -9.37 5.42 24.94
CA ILE A 286 -8.08 4.72 24.86
C ILE A 286 -7.02 5.49 25.64
N ASP A 287 -6.54 4.86 26.70
CA ASP A 287 -5.32 5.28 27.40
C ASP A 287 -4.14 4.49 26.79
N PHE A 288 -3.17 5.21 26.26
CA PHE A 288 -1.97 4.62 25.70
C PHE A 288 -0.97 4.35 26.82
N PRO A 289 -0.49 3.10 26.97
CA PRO A 289 0.53 2.77 27.98
C PRO A 289 1.86 3.51 27.71
N ASP A 290 2.69 3.61 28.75
CA ASP A 290 4.02 4.19 28.62
C ASP A 290 4.85 3.46 27.55
N GLY A 291 5.52 4.23 26.70
CA GLY A 291 6.28 3.70 25.57
C GLY A 291 5.48 3.47 24.28
N TYR A 292 4.17 3.68 24.31
CA TYR A 292 3.32 3.65 23.11
C TYR A 292 2.95 5.06 22.66
N SER A 293 2.88 5.25 21.37
CA SER A 293 2.50 6.54 20.79
C SER A 293 1.57 6.38 19.60
N MET A 294 0.64 7.31 19.48
CA MET A 294 -0.27 7.44 18.35
C MET A 294 0.08 8.68 17.52
N LYS A 295 -0.04 8.56 16.20
CA LYS A 295 0.12 9.68 15.26
C LYS A 295 -0.88 9.57 14.13
N TRP A 296 -1.48 10.68 13.79
CA TRP A 296 -2.29 10.80 12.58
C TRP A 296 -1.42 10.89 11.35
N LEU A 297 -1.72 10.09 10.34
CA LEU A 297 -1.10 10.07 9.01
C LEU A 297 -2.14 10.43 7.94
N GLY A 298 -2.03 9.86 6.74
CA GLY A 298 -2.99 10.08 5.66
C GLY A 298 -3.08 11.53 5.21
N GLU A 299 -4.29 11.99 4.90
CA GLU A 299 -4.54 13.35 4.40
C GLU A 299 -4.16 14.43 5.42
N TYR A 300 -4.42 14.18 6.70
CA TYR A 300 -4.08 15.12 7.77
C TYR A 300 -2.58 15.43 7.81
N LYS A 301 -1.73 14.41 7.81
CA LYS A 301 -0.27 14.62 7.83
C LYS A 301 0.20 15.30 6.54
N ALA A 302 -0.26 14.82 5.40
CA ALA A 302 0.13 15.37 4.10
C ALA A 302 -0.24 16.86 3.99
N SER A 303 -1.46 17.23 4.43
CA SER A 303 -1.94 18.61 4.44
C SER A 303 -1.18 19.45 5.46
N THR A 304 -0.97 18.93 6.68
CA THR A 304 -0.26 19.65 7.75
C THR A 304 1.19 19.92 7.40
N ASP A 305 1.90 18.92 6.89
CA ASP A 305 3.29 19.06 6.46
C ASP A 305 3.41 20.07 5.31
N SER A 306 2.53 19.96 4.30
CA SER A 306 2.49 20.88 3.17
C SER A 306 2.21 22.33 3.62
N ASN A 307 1.22 22.53 4.48
CA ASN A 307 0.89 23.84 5.03
C ASN A 307 2.04 24.41 5.86
N LYS A 308 2.70 23.60 6.69
CA LYS A 308 3.84 24.03 7.52
C LYS A 308 4.98 24.57 6.65
N TYR A 309 5.34 23.87 5.58
CA TYR A 309 6.38 24.34 4.66
C TYR A 309 5.95 25.60 3.91
N LEU A 310 4.72 25.66 3.47
CA LEU A 310 4.15 26.80 2.77
C LEU A 310 4.16 28.04 3.65
N PHE A 311 3.59 27.97 4.85
CA PHE A 311 3.53 29.11 5.78
C PHE A 311 4.91 29.54 6.30
N ARG A 312 5.88 28.65 6.35
CA ARG A 312 7.26 29.00 6.69
C ARG A 312 7.95 29.80 5.57
N SER A 313 7.67 29.48 4.32
CA SER A 313 8.30 30.09 3.15
C SER A 313 7.59 31.36 2.69
N LEU A 314 6.28 31.46 2.95
CA LEU A 314 5.42 32.56 2.49
C LEU A 314 5.88 33.95 2.97
N PRO A 315 6.23 34.19 4.25
CA PRO A 315 6.68 35.50 4.71
C PRO A 315 7.93 35.99 3.98
N ILE A 316 8.88 35.09 3.74
CA ILE A 316 10.15 35.39 3.02
C ILE A 316 9.81 35.80 1.58
N ALA A 317 8.94 35.03 0.91
CA ALA A 317 8.51 35.32 -0.46
C ALA A 317 7.78 36.68 -0.54
N VAL A 318 6.92 37.00 0.41
CA VAL A 318 6.18 38.28 0.49
C VAL A 318 7.14 39.45 0.68
N ILE A 319 8.12 39.33 1.58
CA ILE A 319 9.14 40.38 1.80
C ILE A 319 9.97 40.60 0.54
N PHE A 320 10.41 39.51 -0.11
CA PHE A 320 11.18 39.60 -1.33
C PHE A 320 10.39 40.23 -2.47
N MET A 321 9.14 39.85 -2.63
CA MET A 321 8.21 40.39 -3.61
C MET A 321 7.98 41.90 -3.36
N PHE A 322 7.78 42.30 -2.10
CA PHE A 322 7.65 43.71 -1.73
C PHE A 322 8.91 44.52 -2.10
N ALA A 323 10.11 43.97 -1.78
CA ALA A 323 11.37 44.62 -2.10
C ALA A 323 11.55 44.80 -3.62
N VAL A 324 11.20 43.78 -4.43
CA VAL A 324 11.24 43.87 -5.90
C VAL A 324 10.31 44.96 -6.42
N LEU A 325 9.10 45.07 -5.86
CA LEU A 325 8.15 46.14 -6.26
C LEU A 325 8.63 47.53 -5.88
N VAL A 326 9.23 47.70 -4.68
CA VAL A 326 9.84 48.98 -4.27
C VAL A 326 10.97 49.35 -5.23
N PHE A 327 11.81 48.40 -5.59
CA PHE A 327 12.88 48.64 -6.54
C PHE A 327 12.37 49.01 -7.96
N LEU A 328 11.29 48.33 -8.39
CA LEU A 328 10.65 48.58 -9.69
C LEU A 328 10.01 49.97 -9.75
N PHE A 329 9.28 50.38 -8.73
CA PHE A 329 8.58 51.67 -8.72
C PHE A 329 9.42 52.84 -8.20
N ARG A 330 10.55 52.58 -7.56
CA ARG A 330 11.39 53.55 -6.85
C ARG A 330 10.61 54.43 -5.87
N ASP A 331 9.55 53.83 -5.29
CA ASP A 331 8.63 54.47 -4.36
C ASP A 331 8.08 53.38 -3.40
N PHE A 332 7.80 53.74 -2.16
CA PHE A 332 7.20 52.84 -1.17
C PHE A 332 5.67 52.88 -1.18
N LYS A 333 5.05 54.01 -1.62
CA LYS A 333 3.62 54.19 -1.57
C LYS A 333 2.86 53.24 -2.52
N LYS A 334 3.36 53.12 -3.76
CA LYS A 334 2.72 52.28 -4.79
C LYS A 334 2.70 50.79 -4.43
N PRO A 335 3.82 50.15 -4.05
CA PRO A 335 3.81 48.79 -3.54
C PRO A 335 2.89 48.59 -2.35
N LEU A 336 2.89 49.54 -1.40
CA LEU A 336 2.03 49.46 -0.22
C LEU A 336 0.54 49.43 -0.60
N ILE A 337 0.11 50.26 -1.55
CA ILE A 337 -1.29 50.29 -2.04
C ILE A 337 -1.63 48.91 -2.69
N ILE A 338 -0.74 48.36 -3.49
CA ILE A 338 -0.94 47.05 -4.11
C ILE A 338 -1.12 45.96 -3.05
N PHE A 339 -0.29 45.99 -1.99
CA PHE A 339 -0.42 45.03 -0.89
C PHE A 339 -1.69 45.27 -0.05
N LEU A 340 -2.15 46.50 0.07
CA LEU A 340 -3.40 46.82 0.79
C LEU A 340 -4.64 46.24 0.07
N CYS A 341 -4.53 45.94 -1.22
CA CYS A 341 -5.59 45.29 -1.99
C CYS A 341 -5.67 43.77 -1.75
N LEU A 342 -4.63 43.13 -1.17
CA LEU A 342 -4.62 41.66 -0.96
C LEU A 342 -5.77 41.17 -0.06
N PRO A 343 -6.19 41.85 1.02
CA PRO A 343 -7.34 41.44 1.80
C PRO A 343 -8.64 41.33 1.00
N LEU A 344 -8.80 42.12 -0.09
CA LEU A 344 -9.96 41.99 -0.96
C LEU A 344 -9.97 40.64 -1.71
N ALA A 345 -8.79 40.13 -2.09
CA ALA A 345 -8.68 38.78 -2.69
C ALA A 345 -9.19 37.71 -1.74
N TYR A 346 -8.87 37.84 -0.45
CA TYR A 346 -9.32 36.89 0.57
C TYR A 346 -10.84 36.82 0.66
N ILE A 347 -11.52 37.96 0.62
CA ILE A 347 -12.99 38.05 0.60
C ILE A 347 -13.54 37.30 -0.64
N GLY A 348 -12.95 37.54 -1.82
CA GLY A 348 -13.33 36.83 -3.05
C GLY A 348 -13.14 35.32 -2.97
N ILE A 349 -12.06 34.84 -2.35
CA ILE A 349 -11.79 33.43 -2.15
C ILE A 349 -12.86 32.79 -1.24
N VAL A 350 -13.16 33.44 -0.09
CA VAL A 350 -14.16 32.93 0.85
C VAL A 350 -15.54 32.87 0.20
N MET A 351 -15.94 33.93 -0.52
CA MET A 351 -17.20 33.93 -1.28
C MET A 351 -17.25 32.86 -2.35
N GLY A 352 -16.15 32.65 -3.09
CA GLY A 352 -16.07 31.63 -4.13
C GLY A 352 -16.21 30.22 -3.56
N ILE A 353 -15.56 29.92 -2.44
CA ILE A 353 -15.66 28.63 -1.74
C ILE A 353 -17.07 28.43 -1.20
N PHE A 354 -17.66 29.45 -0.59
CA PHE A 354 -19.03 29.39 -0.07
C PHE A 354 -20.06 29.09 -1.17
N VAL A 355 -19.98 29.79 -2.31
CA VAL A 355 -20.90 29.59 -3.45
C VAL A 355 -20.67 28.22 -4.12
N SER A 356 -19.44 27.74 -4.18
CA SER A 356 -19.12 26.45 -4.81
C SER A 356 -19.50 25.24 -3.94
N GLY A 357 -19.72 25.41 -2.63
CA GLY A 357 -19.99 24.33 -1.68
C GLY A 357 -18.85 23.30 -1.57
N LYS A 358 -17.64 23.65 -2.04
CA LYS A 358 -16.48 22.74 -1.99
C LYS A 358 -15.73 22.93 -0.67
N PRO A 359 -15.17 21.86 -0.08
CA PRO A 359 -14.35 21.96 1.13
C PRO A 359 -13.05 22.75 0.86
N PHE A 360 -12.59 23.48 1.87
CA PHE A 360 -11.30 24.18 1.82
C PHE A 360 -10.16 23.17 1.90
N SER A 361 -9.58 22.84 0.75
CA SER A 361 -8.50 21.85 0.61
C SER A 361 -7.14 22.51 0.35
N PHE A 362 -6.05 21.74 0.44
CA PHE A 362 -4.71 22.20 0.07
C PHE A 362 -4.67 22.82 -1.35
N VAL A 363 -5.42 22.25 -2.28
CA VAL A 363 -5.52 22.78 -3.66
C VAL A 363 -6.15 24.18 -3.67
N ALA A 364 -7.12 24.42 -2.80
CA ALA A 364 -7.73 25.76 -2.66
C ALA A 364 -6.71 26.80 -2.14
N VAL A 365 -5.80 26.39 -1.23
CA VAL A 365 -4.70 27.25 -0.74
C VAL A 365 -3.75 27.62 -1.89
N VAL A 366 -3.37 26.66 -2.71
CA VAL A 366 -2.52 26.89 -3.89
C VAL A 366 -3.23 27.81 -4.90
N GLY A 367 -4.53 27.59 -5.14
CA GLY A 367 -5.36 28.46 -5.97
C GLY A 367 -5.43 29.90 -5.45
N ALA A 368 -5.56 30.05 -4.12
CA ALA A 368 -5.55 31.35 -3.46
C ALA A 368 -4.23 32.11 -3.67
N LEU A 369 -3.09 31.41 -3.55
CA LEU A 369 -1.77 31.98 -3.83
C LEU A 369 -1.64 32.43 -5.29
N GLY A 370 -2.14 31.64 -6.24
CA GLY A 370 -2.19 32.01 -7.64
C GLY A 370 -3.02 33.26 -7.90
N LEU A 371 -4.19 33.39 -7.25
CA LEU A 371 -5.05 34.58 -7.33
C LEU A 371 -4.35 35.82 -6.78
N ILE A 372 -3.69 35.69 -5.63
CA ILE A 372 -2.88 36.76 -5.03
C ILE A 372 -1.80 37.23 -6.02
N GLY A 373 -1.08 36.30 -6.66
CA GLY A 373 -0.07 36.62 -7.68
C GLY A 373 -0.67 37.37 -8.88
N MET A 374 -1.84 36.99 -9.37
CA MET A 374 -2.54 37.68 -10.46
C MET A 374 -3.00 39.08 -10.03
N MET A 375 -3.49 39.28 -8.81
CA MET A 375 -3.86 40.59 -8.30
C MET A 375 -2.66 41.54 -8.23
N ILE A 376 -1.53 41.06 -7.76
CA ILE A 376 -0.31 41.86 -7.71
C ILE A 376 0.12 42.26 -9.12
N LYS A 377 0.11 41.31 -10.08
CA LYS A 377 0.40 41.60 -11.49
C LYS A 377 -0.51 42.69 -12.04
N ASN A 378 -1.83 42.57 -11.83
CA ASN A 378 -2.79 43.55 -12.30
C ASN A 378 -2.59 44.92 -11.62
N GLY A 379 -2.31 44.95 -10.30
CA GLY A 379 -2.00 46.16 -9.55
C GLY A 379 -0.75 46.86 -10.08
N VAL A 380 0.28 46.13 -10.46
CA VAL A 380 1.49 46.66 -11.10
C VAL A 380 1.16 47.31 -12.45
N GLN A 381 0.36 46.63 -13.29
CA GLN A 381 -0.03 47.20 -14.61
C GLN A 381 -0.83 48.47 -14.48
N VAL A 382 -1.86 48.49 -13.62
CA VAL A 382 -2.67 49.69 -13.38
C VAL A 382 -1.80 50.85 -12.84
N SER A 383 -0.91 50.56 -11.90
CA SER A 383 -0.02 51.60 -11.32
C SER A 383 1.03 52.11 -12.32
N GLN A 384 1.36 51.38 -13.38
CA GLN A 384 2.23 51.84 -14.47
C GLN A 384 1.49 52.71 -15.48
N VAL A 385 0.20 52.42 -15.75
CA VAL A 385 -0.63 53.22 -16.69
C VAL A 385 -1.06 54.55 -16.10
N LEU A 386 -1.19 54.64 -14.77
CA LEU A 386 -1.53 55.85 -14.04
C LEU A 386 -0.33 56.78 -13.80
N LYS A 387 0.77 56.58 -14.50
CA LYS A 387 1.89 57.50 -14.58
C LYS A 387 1.65 58.52 -15.70
#